data_8dc23d80e06f338e50e63d0ccbec8eea
#
_entry.id   8dc23d80e06f338e50e63d0ccbec8eea
#
_cell.length_a   1.000
_cell.length_b   1.000
_cell.length_c   1.000
_cell.angle_alpha   90.00
_cell.angle_beta   90.00
_cell.angle_gamma   90.00
#
_symmetry.space_group_name_H-M   'P 1'
#
loop_
_entity.id
_entity.type
_entity.pdbx_description
1 polymer ?
#
loop_
_entity_poly.entity_id
_entity_poly.type
_entity_poly.pdbx_seq_one_letter_code
_entity_poly.pdbx_strand_id
1 'polypeptide(L)'
;MSLLRFLGLGGAASGERESDTIRRIAGELEHLPPEQAKYLASFAYVLARLANADLRIDETETAEMERIVNRIAGLSEAESTLVVQIALSQARTLGGTQDYLVTREFKQVTTREQRADLLACLYAVAAADGTIRSEESAEIVKIGEELGFTRAEANSLRAQYRDKLAEFQRQA
;
A
#
# COMPACT_ATOMS: atom_id res chain seq x y z
N MET A 1 -11.11 -9.32 17.66
CA MET A 1 -10.49 -9.97 16.49
C MET A 1 -9.01 -9.59 16.50
N SER A 2 -8.09 -10.56 16.46
CA SER A 2 -6.65 -10.23 16.47
C SER A 2 -6.26 -9.52 15.16
N LEU A 3 -5.52 -8.42 15.27
CA LEU A 3 -5.00 -7.65 14.14
C LEU A 3 -4.18 -8.54 13.18
N LEU A 4 -3.45 -9.51 13.72
CA LEU A 4 -2.69 -10.51 12.97
C LEU A 4 -3.57 -11.37 12.07
N ARG A 5 -4.78 -11.69 12.50
CA ARG A 5 -5.75 -12.45 11.71
C ARG A 5 -6.36 -11.60 10.60
N PHE A 6 -6.55 -10.31 10.86
CA PHE A 6 -6.97 -9.33 9.87
C PHE A 6 -5.92 -9.15 8.76
N LEU A 7 -4.64 -9.17 9.12
CA LEU A 7 -3.53 -9.07 8.18
C LEU A 7 -3.19 -10.37 7.43
N GLY A 8 -3.92 -11.47 7.69
CA GLY A 8 -3.60 -12.77 7.10
C GLY A 8 -2.30 -13.40 7.63
N LEU A 9 -1.68 -12.80 8.65
CA LEU A 9 -0.42 -13.25 9.23
C LEU A 9 -0.59 -14.44 10.20
N GLY A 10 -1.82 -14.93 10.36
CA GLY A 10 -2.18 -16.02 11.28
C GLY A 10 -2.17 -17.42 10.69
N GLY A 11 -1.65 -17.64 9.50
CA GLY A 11 -1.67 -18.92 8.78
C GLY A 11 -0.28 -19.47 8.45
N ALA A 12 0.03 -20.59 9.03
CA ALA A 12 1.03 -21.65 8.71
C ALA A 12 2.30 -21.30 7.91
N ALA A 13 3.44 -21.47 8.62
CA ALA A 13 4.71 -22.05 8.11
C ALA A 13 5.27 -21.53 6.76
N SER A 14 5.84 -20.37 6.78
CA SER A 14 6.96 -20.01 5.95
C SER A 14 8.17 -19.69 6.85
N GLY A 15 9.38 -19.94 6.35
CA GLY A 15 10.60 -20.13 7.11
C GLY A 15 10.90 -19.21 8.31
N GLU A 16 11.84 -19.62 9.16
CA GLU A 16 12.19 -18.96 10.44
C GLU A 16 12.39 -17.44 10.36
N ARG A 17 12.97 -16.92 9.27
CA ARG A 17 13.18 -15.48 9.07
C ARG A 17 11.89 -14.71 8.84
N GLU A 18 10.93 -15.30 8.16
CA GLU A 18 9.62 -14.70 7.90
C GLU A 18 8.78 -14.67 9.19
N SER A 19 8.88 -15.71 10.02
CA SER A 19 8.22 -15.75 11.32
C SER A 19 8.77 -14.70 12.30
N ASP A 20 10.06 -14.38 12.24
CA ASP A 20 10.67 -13.33 13.07
C ASP A 20 10.28 -11.93 12.63
N THR A 21 10.19 -11.68 11.33
CA THR A 21 9.69 -10.43 10.77
C THR A 21 8.22 -10.21 11.15
N ILE A 22 7.39 -11.22 11.03
CA ILE A 22 5.97 -11.18 11.42
C ILE A 22 5.83 -10.90 12.92
N ARG A 23 6.62 -11.55 13.78
CA ARG A 23 6.61 -11.30 15.22
C ARG A 23 7.01 -9.87 15.56
N ARG A 24 8.03 -9.33 14.91
CA ARG A 24 8.45 -7.95 15.10
C ARG A 24 7.35 -6.97 14.70
N ILE A 25 6.77 -7.14 13.52
CA ILE A 25 5.64 -6.32 13.04
C ILE A 25 4.47 -6.37 14.03
N ALA A 26 4.13 -7.56 14.52
CA ALA A 26 3.07 -7.72 15.50
C ALA A 26 3.38 -6.97 16.80
N GLY A 27 4.61 -7.09 17.31
CA GLY A 27 5.06 -6.38 18.51
C GLY A 27 5.00 -4.86 18.35
N GLU A 28 5.45 -4.33 17.21
CA GLU A 28 5.37 -2.90 16.91
C GLU A 28 3.91 -2.40 16.88
N LEU A 29 3.02 -3.14 16.21
CA LEU A 29 1.60 -2.79 16.13
C LEU A 29 0.89 -2.87 17.48
N GLU A 30 1.27 -3.81 18.36
CA GLU A 30 0.68 -3.96 19.71
C GLU A 30 1.01 -2.78 20.63
N HIS A 31 2.10 -2.06 20.39
CA HIS A 31 2.50 -0.87 21.15
C HIS A 31 1.79 0.42 20.72
N LEU A 32 1.09 0.38 19.57
CA LEU A 32 0.36 1.53 19.04
C LEU A 32 -1.10 1.57 19.57
N PRO A 33 -1.71 2.74 19.65
CA PRO A 33 -3.15 2.84 19.84
C PRO A 33 -3.89 2.00 18.79
N PRO A 34 -4.97 1.26 19.16
CA PRO A 34 -5.64 0.33 18.24
C PRO A 34 -6.08 0.94 16.91
N GLU A 35 -6.57 2.18 16.92
CA GLU A 35 -7.00 2.89 15.71
C GLU A 35 -5.81 3.21 14.79
N GLN A 36 -4.68 3.61 15.36
CA GLN A 36 -3.46 3.87 14.62
C GLN A 36 -2.87 2.58 14.03
N ALA A 37 -2.80 1.52 14.82
CA ALA A 37 -2.37 0.21 14.35
C ALA A 37 -3.23 -0.29 13.18
N LYS A 38 -4.55 -0.12 13.27
CA LYS A 38 -5.50 -0.49 12.23
C LYS A 38 -5.31 0.36 10.96
N TYR A 39 -5.08 1.66 11.12
CA TYR A 39 -4.78 2.56 10.01
C TYR A 39 -3.52 2.14 9.26
N LEU A 40 -2.40 1.96 9.97
CA LEU A 40 -1.12 1.58 9.36
C LEU A 40 -1.18 0.22 8.67
N ALA A 41 -1.82 -0.76 9.32
CA ALA A 41 -1.99 -2.09 8.77
C ALA A 41 -2.84 -2.10 7.49
N SER A 42 -3.95 -1.36 7.48
CA SER A 42 -4.83 -1.25 6.32
C SER A 42 -4.16 -0.48 5.17
N PHE A 43 -3.43 0.58 5.50
CA PHE A 43 -2.63 1.34 4.53
C PHE A 43 -1.60 0.45 3.85
N ALA A 44 -0.82 -0.29 4.66
CA ALA A 44 0.18 -1.22 4.17
C ALA A 44 -0.41 -2.30 3.27
N TYR A 45 -1.59 -2.81 3.61
CA TYR A 45 -2.26 -3.82 2.80
C TYR A 45 -2.64 -3.28 1.41
N VAL A 46 -3.22 -2.07 1.35
CA VAL A 46 -3.56 -1.47 0.06
C VAL A 46 -2.31 -1.18 -0.76
N LEU A 47 -1.23 -0.75 -0.12
CA LEU A 47 0.08 -0.58 -0.77
C LEU A 47 0.62 -1.90 -1.32
N ALA A 48 0.43 -3.02 -0.60
CA ALA A 48 0.84 -4.36 -1.02
C ALA A 48 0.12 -4.82 -2.30
N ARG A 49 -1.12 -4.40 -2.52
CA ARG A 49 -1.86 -4.71 -3.76
C ARG A 49 -1.12 -4.21 -5.01
N LEU A 50 -0.53 -3.02 -4.91
CA LEU A 50 0.26 -2.46 -5.99
C LEU A 50 1.60 -3.18 -6.14
N ALA A 51 2.30 -3.43 -5.03
CA ALA A 51 3.59 -4.12 -5.02
C ALA A 51 3.51 -5.57 -5.54
N ASN A 52 2.35 -6.22 -5.41
CA ASN A 52 2.13 -7.59 -5.90
C ASN A 52 2.10 -7.68 -7.43
N ALA A 53 1.92 -6.57 -8.14
CA ALA A 53 1.91 -6.55 -9.60
C ALA A 53 3.33 -6.72 -10.19
N ASP A 54 4.40 -6.48 -9.41
CA ASP A 54 5.79 -6.57 -9.90
C ASP A 54 6.82 -6.92 -8.81
N LEU A 55 6.91 -8.15 -8.44
CA LEU A 55 7.54 -8.78 -7.28
C LEU A 55 9.08 -8.67 -7.16
N ARG A 56 9.73 -7.62 -7.64
CA ARG A 56 11.17 -7.40 -7.43
C ARG A 56 11.42 -6.05 -6.80
N ILE A 57 11.17 -5.95 -5.52
CA ILE A 57 11.51 -4.74 -4.75
C ILE A 57 12.85 -4.98 -4.06
N ASP A 58 13.85 -4.20 -4.44
CA ASP A 58 15.17 -4.21 -3.82
C ASP A 58 15.24 -3.23 -2.63
N GLU A 59 16.39 -3.19 -1.96
CA GLU A 59 16.60 -2.30 -0.80
C GLU A 59 16.50 -0.81 -1.15
N THR A 60 16.89 -0.43 -2.37
CA THR A 60 16.83 0.95 -2.86
C THR A 60 15.39 1.38 -3.10
N GLU A 61 14.60 0.50 -3.69
CA GLU A 61 13.17 0.70 -3.91
C GLU A 61 12.41 0.75 -2.58
N THR A 62 12.78 -0.09 -1.62
CA THR A 62 12.23 -0.09 -0.26
C THR A 62 12.43 1.26 0.41
N ALA A 63 13.65 1.80 0.40
CA ALA A 63 13.97 3.11 0.98
C ALA A 63 13.23 4.25 0.28
N GLU A 64 13.00 4.17 -1.02
CA GLU A 64 12.21 5.15 -1.76
C GLU A 64 10.74 5.07 -1.39
N MET A 65 10.17 3.87 -1.25
CA MET A 65 8.80 3.68 -0.77
C MET A 65 8.61 4.31 0.62
N GLU A 66 9.54 4.09 1.55
CA GLU A 66 9.51 4.69 2.89
C GLU A 66 9.50 6.22 2.82
N ARG A 67 10.35 6.82 1.99
CA ARG A 67 10.38 8.27 1.78
C ARG A 67 9.09 8.82 1.18
N ILE A 68 8.50 8.12 0.22
CA ILE A 68 7.22 8.49 -0.40
C ILE A 68 6.11 8.47 0.65
N VAL A 69 6.00 7.40 1.41
CA VAL A 69 4.99 7.22 2.46
C VAL A 69 5.14 8.30 3.54
N ASN A 70 6.35 8.55 4.04
CA ASN A 70 6.64 9.60 5.01
C ASN A 70 6.20 10.98 4.48
N ARG A 71 6.62 11.34 3.28
CA ARG A 71 6.38 12.67 2.71
C ARG A 71 4.92 12.92 2.39
N ILE A 72 4.21 11.95 1.82
CA ILE A 72 2.85 12.13 1.30
C ILE A 72 1.81 11.86 2.38
N ALA A 73 1.91 10.75 3.10
CA ALA A 73 0.96 10.40 4.15
C ALA A 73 1.25 11.09 5.50
N GLY A 74 2.38 11.81 5.61
CA GLY A 74 2.74 12.52 6.85
C GLY A 74 3.06 11.59 8.03
N LEU A 75 3.38 10.33 7.76
CA LEU A 75 3.77 9.35 8.77
C LEU A 75 5.20 9.61 9.25
N SER A 76 5.52 9.29 10.50
CA SER A 76 6.88 9.32 11.00
C SER A 76 7.77 8.32 10.24
N GLU A 77 9.09 8.44 10.36
CA GLU A 77 10.03 7.47 9.77
C GLU A 77 9.75 6.05 10.26
N ALA A 78 9.54 5.87 11.56
CA ALA A 78 9.25 4.56 12.15
C ALA A 78 7.94 3.96 11.62
N GLU A 79 6.88 4.77 11.49
CA GLU A 79 5.60 4.34 10.93
C GLU A 79 5.72 4.02 9.43
N SER A 80 6.47 4.82 8.68
CA SER A 80 6.69 4.59 7.24
C SER A 80 7.47 3.29 7.00
N THR A 81 8.53 3.04 7.77
CA THR A 81 9.28 1.78 7.74
C THR A 81 8.36 0.59 8.08
N LEU A 82 7.55 0.72 9.13
CA LEU A 82 6.62 -0.34 9.53
C LEU A 82 5.59 -0.63 8.43
N VAL A 83 4.97 0.40 7.85
CA VAL A 83 4.02 0.27 6.74
C VAL A 83 4.65 -0.46 5.55
N VAL A 84 5.84 -0.06 5.14
CA VAL A 84 6.52 -0.68 3.98
C VAL A 84 6.90 -2.12 4.27
N GLN A 85 7.40 -2.43 5.48
CA GLN A 85 7.70 -3.82 5.87
C GLN A 85 6.45 -4.71 5.87
N ILE A 86 5.32 -4.21 6.37
CA ILE A 86 4.04 -4.92 6.30
C ILE A 86 3.64 -5.14 4.85
N ALA A 87 3.71 -4.09 4.00
CA ALA A 87 3.33 -4.18 2.59
C ALA A 87 4.16 -5.23 1.85
N LEU A 88 5.48 -5.25 2.05
CA LEU A 88 6.38 -6.23 1.43
C LEU A 88 6.13 -7.66 1.92
N SER A 89 5.84 -7.83 3.21
CA SER A 89 5.47 -9.13 3.79
C SER A 89 4.15 -9.63 3.20
N GLN A 90 3.17 -8.75 3.06
CA GLN A 90 1.84 -9.07 2.51
C GLN A 90 1.90 -9.39 1.02
N ALA A 91 2.67 -8.63 0.23
CA ALA A 91 2.82 -8.86 -1.21
C ALA A 91 3.31 -10.28 -1.55
N ARG A 92 4.05 -10.93 -0.64
CA ARG A 92 4.53 -12.31 -0.80
C ARG A 92 3.48 -13.38 -0.49
N THR A 93 2.46 -13.03 0.28
CA THR A 93 1.51 -14.01 0.87
C THR A 93 0.11 -13.97 0.25
N LEU A 94 -0.26 -12.89 -0.44
CA LEU A 94 -1.65 -12.63 -0.82
C LEU A 94 -1.97 -13.08 -2.24
N GLY A 95 -2.94 -13.98 -2.34
CA GLY A 95 -3.74 -14.19 -3.54
C GLY A 95 -5.08 -13.46 -3.41
N GLY A 96 -5.26 -12.46 -4.18
CA GLY A 96 -6.37 -11.57 -4.57
C GLY A 96 -7.80 -11.63 -3.99
N THR A 97 -8.14 -12.51 -3.07
CA THR A 97 -9.54 -12.71 -2.66
C THR A 97 -10.04 -11.82 -1.51
N GLN A 98 -9.16 -11.12 -0.81
CA GLN A 98 -9.51 -10.27 0.34
C GLN A 98 -9.33 -8.77 0.11
N ASP A 99 -8.88 -8.36 -1.06
CA ASP A 99 -8.52 -6.98 -1.40
C ASP A 99 -9.64 -5.98 -1.12
N TYR A 100 -10.85 -6.29 -1.54
CA TYR A 100 -12.01 -5.44 -1.33
C TYR A 100 -12.39 -5.26 0.15
N LEU A 101 -12.25 -6.31 0.96
CA LEU A 101 -12.59 -6.23 2.39
C LEU A 101 -11.68 -5.26 3.14
N VAL A 102 -10.40 -5.29 2.83
CA VAL A 102 -9.43 -4.40 3.49
C VAL A 102 -9.57 -2.96 3.02
N THR A 103 -9.80 -2.74 1.73
CA THR A 103 -10.06 -1.40 1.22
C THR A 103 -11.33 -0.80 1.84
N ARG A 104 -12.36 -1.62 2.04
CA ARG A 104 -13.58 -1.20 2.74
C ARG A 104 -13.33 -0.86 4.20
N GLU A 105 -12.55 -1.65 4.92
CA GLU A 105 -12.16 -1.36 6.30
C GLU A 105 -11.34 -0.08 6.39
N PHE A 106 -10.36 0.12 5.51
CA PHE A 106 -9.60 1.35 5.44
C PHE A 106 -10.50 2.57 5.23
N LYS A 107 -11.49 2.45 4.35
CA LYS A 107 -12.49 3.51 4.11
C LYS A 107 -13.28 3.88 5.37
N GLN A 108 -13.58 2.90 6.24
CA GLN A 108 -14.36 3.14 7.46
C GLN A 108 -13.56 3.85 8.55
N VAL A 109 -12.25 3.63 8.63
CA VAL A 109 -11.38 4.16 9.69
C VAL A 109 -10.60 5.42 9.26
N THR A 110 -10.82 5.91 8.04
CA THR A 110 -10.05 7.03 7.48
C THR A 110 -10.93 8.18 7.02
N THR A 111 -10.36 9.37 7.09
CA THR A 111 -10.91 10.56 6.46
C THR A 111 -10.75 10.52 4.94
N ARG A 112 -11.48 11.39 4.23
CA ARG A 112 -11.31 11.51 2.77
C ARG A 112 -9.91 11.97 2.38
N GLU A 113 -9.30 12.84 3.19
CA GLU A 113 -7.95 13.33 3.00
C GLU A 113 -6.93 12.19 3.10
N GLN A 114 -6.98 11.40 4.17
CA GLN A 114 -6.12 10.22 4.34
C GLN A 114 -6.25 9.21 3.19
N ARG A 115 -7.44 9.05 2.63
CA ARG A 115 -7.66 8.21 1.44
C ARG A 115 -7.06 8.81 0.18
N ALA A 116 -7.11 10.12 0.02
CA ALA A 116 -6.45 10.83 -1.08
C ALA A 116 -4.92 10.72 -0.97
N ASP A 117 -4.36 10.84 0.24
CA ASP A 117 -2.93 10.66 0.50
C ASP A 117 -2.47 9.24 0.14
N LEU A 118 -3.26 8.21 0.49
CA LEU A 118 -2.97 6.85 0.07
C LEU A 118 -2.91 6.72 -1.46
N LEU A 119 -3.90 7.25 -2.19
CA LEU A 119 -3.89 7.20 -3.66
C LEU A 119 -2.68 7.93 -4.24
N ALA A 120 -2.32 9.08 -3.67
CA ALA A 120 -1.13 9.82 -4.09
C ALA A 120 0.15 9.01 -3.83
N CYS A 121 0.23 8.29 -2.69
CA CYS A 121 1.33 7.36 -2.41
C CYS A 121 1.39 6.24 -3.46
N LEU A 122 0.26 5.63 -3.80
CA LEU A 122 0.22 4.55 -4.80
C LEU A 122 0.75 5.02 -6.16
N TYR A 123 0.32 6.19 -6.64
CA TYR A 123 0.84 6.77 -7.88
C TYR A 123 2.32 7.12 -7.79
N ALA A 124 2.78 7.69 -6.67
CA ALA A 124 4.18 8.04 -6.49
C ALA A 124 5.08 6.81 -6.45
N VAL A 125 4.65 5.73 -5.78
CA VAL A 125 5.37 4.45 -5.75
C VAL A 125 5.41 3.82 -7.14
N ALA A 126 4.29 3.76 -7.85
CA ALA A 126 4.24 3.25 -9.22
C ALA A 126 5.12 4.06 -10.19
N ALA A 127 5.29 5.36 -9.94
CA ALA A 127 6.11 6.25 -10.77
C ALA A 127 7.60 6.24 -10.40
N ALA A 128 8.01 5.56 -9.34
CA ALA A 128 9.37 5.65 -8.79
C ALA A 128 10.46 5.20 -9.77
N ASP A 129 10.19 4.20 -10.61
CA ASP A 129 11.09 3.73 -11.68
C ASP A 129 10.98 4.55 -13.00
N GLY A 130 10.12 5.57 -13.01
CA GLY A 130 9.91 6.47 -14.14
C GLY A 130 8.73 6.12 -15.04
N THR A 131 8.09 4.94 -14.87
CA THR A 131 6.99 4.49 -15.74
C THR A 131 5.90 3.79 -14.94
N ILE A 132 4.67 4.32 -15.00
CA ILE A 132 3.49 3.64 -14.44
C ILE A 132 2.90 2.75 -15.54
N ARG A 133 2.86 1.46 -15.29
CA ARG A 133 2.30 0.48 -16.23
C ARG A 133 0.78 0.58 -16.28
N SER A 134 0.21 0.11 -17.39
CA SER A 134 -1.25 0.14 -17.59
C SER A 134 -2.01 -0.64 -16.51
N GLU A 135 -1.47 -1.78 -16.09
CA GLU A 135 -2.03 -2.64 -15.04
C GLU A 135 -2.01 -1.94 -13.68
N GLU A 136 -0.90 -1.30 -13.33
CA GLU A 136 -0.77 -0.52 -12.09
C GLU A 136 -1.75 0.66 -12.08
N SER A 137 -1.81 1.41 -13.17
CA SER A 137 -2.74 2.52 -13.32
C SER A 137 -4.19 2.08 -13.18
N ALA A 138 -4.56 0.96 -13.79
CA ALA A 138 -5.91 0.39 -13.69
C ALA A 138 -6.24 -0.04 -12.26
N GLU A 139 -5.31 -0.69 -11.57
CA GLU A 139 -5.49 -1.11 -10.17
C GLU A 139 -5.62 0.09 -9.24
N ILE A 140 -4.83 1.15 -9.42
CA ILE A 140 -4.95 2.37 -8.61
C ILE A 140 -6.31 3.05 -8.81
N VAL A 141 -6.81 3.13 -10.05
CA VAL A 141 -8.15 3.68 -10.33
C VAL A 141 -9.23 2.84 -9.64
N LYS A 142 -9.15 1.51 -9.70
CA LYS A 142 -10.05 0.61 -9.01
C LYS A 142 -10.03 0.80 -7.49
N ILE A 143 -8.85 0.88 -6.89
CA ILE A 143 -8.68 1.18 -5.46
C ILE A 143 -9.36 2.52 -5.12
N GLY A 144 -9.17 3.55 -5.96
CA GLY A 144 -9.83 4.85 -5.78
C GLY A 144 -11.35 4.75 -5.74
N GLU A 145 -11.95 4.00 -6.66
CA GLU A 145 -13.41 3.76 -6.68
C GLU A 145 -13.87 3.01 -5.41
N GLU A 146 -13.15 1.98 -4.98
CA GLU A 146 -13.41 1.25 -3.74
C GLU A 146 -13.33 2.16 -2.50
N LEU A 147 -12.39 3.09 -2.47
CA LEU A 147 -12.21 4.09 -1.41
C LEU A 147 -13.27 5.20 -1.43
N GLY A 148 -14.14 5.20 -2.45
CA GLY A 148 -15.28 6.11 -2.56
C GLY A 148 -14.98 7.41 -3.32
N PHE A 149 -13.94 7.42 -4.15
CA PHE A 149 -13.72 8.47 -5.13
C PHE A 149 -14.55 8.17 -6.40
N THR A 150 -15.06 9.21 -7.01
CA THR A 150 -15.65 9.08 -8.35
C THR A 150 -14.53 8.79 -9.37
N ARG A 151 -14.91 8.20 -10.49
CA ARG A 151 -13.96 7.95 -11.58
C ARG A 151 -13.30 9.24 -12.10
N ALA A 152 -14.04 10.35 -12.08
CA ALA A 152 -13.50 11.66 -12.47
C ALA A 152 -12.41 12.14 -11.50
N GLU A 153 -12.61 11.95 -10.19
CA GLU A 153 -11.62 12.30 -9.16
C GLU A 153 -10.38 11.40 -9.24
N ALA A 154 -10.57 10.09 -9.40
CA ALA A 154 -9.47 9.14 -9.59
C ALA A 154 -8.66 9.48 -10.87
N ASN A 155 -9.32 9.83 -11.96
CA ASN A 155 -8.67 10.26 -13.20
C ASN A 155 -7.96 11.61 -13.06
N SER A 156 -8.46 12.51 -12.22
CA SER A 156 -7.79 13.79 -11.93
C SER A 156 -6.46 13.59 -11.23
N LEU A 157 -6.40 12.67 -10.26
CA LEU A 157 -5.14 12.27 -9.61
C LEU A 157 -4.19 11.60 -10.62
N ARG A 158 -4.71 10.68 -11.42
CA ARG A 158 -3.95 10.02 -12.49
C ARG A 158 -3.34 11.01 -13.48
N ALA A 159 -4.05 12.07 -13.83
CA ALA A 159 -3.60 13.09 -14.78
C ALA A 159 -2.34 13.85 -14.29
N GLN A 160 -2.10 13.92 -12.97
CA GLN A 160 -0.89 14.54 -12.40
C GLN A 160 0.39 13.74 -12.73
N TYR A 161 0.23 12.46 -13.08
CA TYR A 161 1.32 11.55 -13.44
C TYR A 161 1.34 11.19 -14.93
N ARG A 162 0.70 12.01 -15.78
CA ARG A 162 0.53 11.73 -17.20
C ARG A 162 1.84 11.43 -17.93
N ASP A 163 2.89 12.16 -17.60
CA ASP A 163 4.23 11.99 -18.17
C ASP A 163 4.90 10.66 -17.79
N LYS A 164 4.40 10.01 -16.73
CA LYS A 164 4.88 8.71 -16.25
C LYS A 164 4.05 7.54 -16.76
N LEU A 165 2.86 7.78 -17.28
CA LEU A 165 1.99 6.71 -17.77
C LEU A 165 2.56 6.10 -19.05
N ALA A 166 2.79 4.79 -19.07
CA ALA A 166 3.37 4.04 -20.17
C ALA A 166 2.65 4.27 -21.50
N GLU A 167 1.33 4.44 -21.47
CA GLU A 167 0.50 4.70 -22.66
C GLU A 167 0.83 6.02 -23.37
N PHE A 168 1.32 7.04 -22.62
CA PHE A 168 1.71 8.32 -23.20
C PHE A 168 3.20 8.41 -23.52
N GLN A 169 4.04 7.60 -22.87
CA GLN A 169 5.48 7.55 -23.16
C GLN A 169 5.79 6.90 -24.51
N ARG A 170 4.92 6.01 -25.01
CA ARG A 170 5.07 5.36 -26.32
C ARG A 170 4.76 6.28 -27.50
N GLN A 171 4.23 7.47 -27.26
CA GLN A 171 3.87 8.45 -28.30
C GLN A 171 4.89 9.58 -28.45
N ALA A 172 5.91 9.59 -27.61
CA ALA A 172 7.04 10.51 -27.68
C ALA A 172 8.25 9.81 -28.31
#